data_d0e5969682bdb8fb0f894934fd935fb3
#
_entry.id   d0e5969682bdb8fb0f894934fd935fb3
#
_cell.length_a   1.000
_cell.length_b   1.000
_cell.length_c   1.000
_cell.angle_alpha   90.00
_cell.angle_beta   90.00
_cell.angle_gamma   90.00
#
_symmetry.space_group_name_H-M   'P 1'
#
loop_
_entity.id
_entity.type
_entity.pdbx_description
1 polymer ?
#
loop_
_entity_poly.entity_id
_entity_poly.type
_entity_poly.pdbx_seq_one_letter_code
_entity_poly.pdbx_strand_id
1 'polypeptide(L)'
;MKVETNLSINHRRGIITSLKLLSEFLGNKSFNKMTREDILLFLDNLRKSEDSDPMHQWIGTYNHRLIDFLRFFKWLYFHDTESSKRRKPEVVDNIPTLKRKEKSIYKPSDLWTSEEHRIFLQYCGNNKRDRCYHAMAIDSSCRVHELLKIRIKDILYKTTGSYQYAEVLVNGKTGSRVIPLFNSIPYVKDWLDDHPQHANTNAYLFCGLKKNIGRMLTRYAIYDIYQHYKEKVFPRLLQDPNVPSADKEIISILLQKPFNPYIQRHYALSEKAKILKESVLRAHAGWGMNSRMPQVYLHYFGNESSESLLEAYGIITKDQKLTDALKPKRCPNCSEPNKPESKFCAKCRMVLSYDAYAETVEAKKSEVEKLQQKYEQDMNVMREEMKEEMKNQIGQLIGRLKPEIVKEALS
;
A
#
# COMPACT_ATOMS: atom_id res chain seq x y z
N MET A 1 2.57 17.22 -35.55
CA MET A 1 2.79 17.15 -34.10
C MET A 1 3.11 15.75 -33.57
N LYS A 2 2.39 14.69 -33.96
CA LYS A 2 2.67 13.32 -33.45
C LYS A 2 4.06 12.80 -33.88
N VAL A 3 4.47 13.04 -35.09
CA VAL A 3 5.74 12.59 -35.67
C VAL A 3 6.92 13.45 -35.22
N GLU A 4 6.71 14.76 -35.06
CA GLU A 4 7.79 15.72 -34.74
C GLU A 4 8.24 15.73 -33.28
N THR A 5 7.36 15.39 -32.33
CA THR A 5 7.61 15.67 -30.90
C THR A 5 7.71 14.44 -30.02
N ASN A 6 7.50 13.24 -30.57
CA ASN A 6 7.51 11.96 -29.84
C ASN A 6 6.86 12.02 -28.43
N LEU A 7 5.79 12.79 -28.29
CA LEU A 7 5.08 12.97 -27.02
C LEU A 7 4.34 11.69 -26.62
N SER A 8 4.34 11.37 -25.35
CA SER A 8 3.55 10.27 -24.80
C SER A 8 2.04 10.47 -25.08
N ILE A 9 1.29 9.37 -25.13
CA ILE A 9 -0.15 9.39 -25.36
C ILE A 9 -0.88 10.31 -24.35
N ASN A 10 -0.49 10.23 -23.08
CA ASN A 10 -1.09 11.05 -22.02
C ASN A 10 -0.81 12.55 -22.21
N HIS A 11 0.39 12.90 -22.63
CA HIS A 11 0.73 14.30 -22.90
C HIS A 11 -0.09 14.84 -24.10
N ARG A 12 -0.19 14.05 -25.17
CA ARG A 12 -1.03 14.42 -26.33
C ARG A 12 -2.50 14.62 -25.95
N ARG A 13 -3.06 13.71 -25.13
CA ARG A 13 -4.42 13.87 -24.59
C ARG A 13 -4.55 15.15 -23.76
N GLY A 14 -3.56 15.47 -22.94
CA GLY A 14 -3.50 16.73 -22.17
C GLY A 14 -3.61 17.95 -23.08
N ILE A 15 -2.80 18.03 -24.13
CA ILE A 15 -2.83 19.14 -25.10
C ILE A 15 -4.21 19.22 -25.77
N ILE A 16 -4.76 18.11 -26.24
CA ILE A 16 -6.09 18.08 -26.87
C ILE A 16 -7.16 18.59 -25.90
N THR A 17 -7.12 18.16 -24.64
CA THR A 17 -8.05 18.64 -23.61
C THR A 17 -7.89 20.16 -23.38
N SER A 18 -6.64 20.65 -23.33
CA SER A 18 -6.38 22.10 -23.19
C SER A 18 -6.98 22.91 -24.33
N LEU A 19 -6.80 22.44 -25.56
CA LEU A 19 -7.33 23.11 -26.77
C LEU A 19 -8.85 23.03 -26.86
N LYS A 20 -9.44 21.89 -26.48
CA LYS A 20 -10.89 21.73 -26.44
C LYS A 20 -11.52 22.71 -25.47
N LEU A 21 -11.01 22.82 -24.25
CA LEU A 21 -11.51 23.74 -23.23
C LEU A 21 -11.35 25.21 -23.66
N LEU A 22 -10.25 25.57 -24.33
CA LEU A 22 -10.07 26.92 -24.89
C LEU A 22 -11.08 27.20 -25.96
N SER A 23 -11.32 26.28 -26.91
CA SER A 23 -12.27 26.40 -27.99
C SER A 23 -13.71 26.58 -27.47
N GLU A 24 -14.12 25.74 -26.51
CA GLU A 24 -15.42 25.79 -25.86
C GLU A 24 -15.64 27.14 -25.13
N PHE A 25 -14.64 27.60 -24.39
CA PHE A 25 -14.68 28.85 -23.64
C PHE A 25 -14.87 30.09 -24.56
N LEU A 26 -14.25 30.05 -25.74
CA LEU A 26 -14.32 31.13 -26.73
C LEU A 26 -15.44 30.93 -27.78
N GLY A 27 -16.45 30.10 -27.51
CA GLY A 27 -17.58 29.88 -28.41
C GLY A 27 -17.17 29.27 -29.77
N ASN A 28 -16.17 28.37 -29.75
CA ASN A 28 -15.62 27.73 -30.97
C ASN A 28 -14.96 28.71 -31.96
N LYS A 29 -14.42 29.83 -31.50
CA LYS A 29 -13.62 30.73 -32.33
C LYS A 29 -12.47 29.98 -32.98
N SER A 30 -12.24 30.19 -34.28
CA SER A 30 -11.13 29.56 -35.02
C SER A 30 -9.78 29.93 -34.41
N PHE A 31 -8.87 28.95 -34.22
CA PHE A 31 -7.57 29.15 -33.57
C PHE A 31 -6.70 30.20 -34.26
N ASN A 32 -6.76 30.31 -35.59
CA ASN A 32 -6.02 31.32 -36.35
C ASN A 32 -6.59 32.75 -36.23
N LYS A 33 -7.78 32.90 -35.63
CA LYS A 33 -8.41 34.20 -35.35
C LYS A 33 -8.32 34.58 -33.86
N MET A 34 -7.75 33.71 -33.02
CA MET A 34 -7.61 34.01 -31.61
C MET A 34 -6.51 35.05 -31.41
N THR A 35 -6.73 35.92 -30.45
CA THR A 35 -5.80 37.00 -30.08
C THR A 35 -5.13 36.67 -28.77
N ARG A 36 -4.15 37.47 -28.37
CA ARG A 36 -3.46 37.34 -27.06
C ARG A 36 -4.45 37.58 -25.92
N GLU A 37 -5.39 38.49 -26.09
CA GLU A 37 -6.44 38.81 -25.12
C GLU A 37 -7.38 37.64 -24.90
N ASP A 38 -7.71 36.86 -25.94
CA ASP A 38 -8.51 35.65 -25.84
C ASP A 38 -7.81 34.63 -24.92
N ILE A 39 -6.50 34.46 -25.09
CA ILE A 39 -5.71 33.53 -24.26
C ILE A 39 -5.62 34.00 -22.83
N LEU A 40 -5.39 35.29 -22.60
CA LEU A 40 -5.36 35.89 -21.28
C LEU A 40 -6.69 35.73 -20.55
N LEU A 41 -7.81 36.02 -21.24
CA LEU A 41 -9.16 35.88 -20.70
C LEU A 41 -9.42 34.44 -20.21
N PHE A 42 -9.05 33.44 -21.03
CA PHE A 42 -9.15 32.03 -20.63
C PHE A 42 -8.27 31.68 -19.42
N LEU A 43 -7.05 32.15 -19.42
CA LEU A 43 -6.10 31.87 -18.32
C LEU A 43 -6.50 32.57 -17.01
N ASP A 44 -7.06 33.78 -17.11
CA ASP A 44 -7.53 34.51 -15.93
C ASP A 44 -8.78 33.85 -15.33
N ASN A 45 -9.64 33.24 -16.15
CA ASN A 45 -10.77 32.43 -15.65
C ASN A 45 -10.37 31.22 -14.83
N LEU A 46 -9.10 30.77 -14.91
CA LEU A 46 -8.58 29.69 -14.07
C LEU A 46 -8.16 30.15 -12.66
N ARG A 47 -8.09 31.47 -12.42
CA ARG A 47 -7.69 32.02 -11.13
C ARG A 47 -8.73 31.71 -10.06
N LYS A 48 -8.25 31.40 -8.87
CA LYS A 48 -9.07 31.16 -7.70
C LYS A 48 -8.62 32.07 -6.56
N SER A 49 -9.55 32.48 -5.72
CA SER A 49 -9.24 33.22 -4.50
C SER A 49 -8.48 32.34 -3.51
N GLU A 50 -7.78 32.97 -2.57
CA GLU A 50 -7.03 32.27 -1.51
C GLU A 50 -7.99 31.45 -0.62
N ASP A 51 -9.21 31.92 -0.37
CA ASP A 51 -10.23 31.20 0.38
C ASP A 51 -10.66 29.89 -0.29
N SER A 52 -10.75 29.88 -1.64
CA SER A 52 -11.18 28.71 -2.41
C SER A 52 -10.05 27.74 -2.77
N ASP A 53 -8.81 28.23 -2.84
CA ASP A 53 -7.60 27.45 -3.13
C ASP A 53 -6.39 28.02 -2.38
N PRO A 54 -6.31 27.82 -1.04
CA PRO A 54 -5.25 28.38 -0.20
C PRO A 54 -3.85 27.88 -0.55
N MET A 55 -3.74 26.81 -1.33
CA MET A 55 -2.46 26.26 -1.81
C MET A 55 -2.13 26.67 -3.24
N HIS A 56 -2.90 27.60 -3.82
CA HIS A 56 -2.71 28.11 -5.17
C HIS A 56 -2.47 27.03 -6.23
N GLN A 57 -3.19 25.92 -6.16
CA GLN A 57 -3.03 24.79 -7.06
C GLN A 57 -3.40 25.16 -8.51
N TRP A 58 -4.31 26.14 -8.67
CA TRP A 58 -4.72 26.67 -9.95
C TRP A 58 -3.52 27.20 -10.77
N ILE A 59 -2.45 27.71 -10.12
CA ILE A 59 -1.22 28.17 -10.81
C ILE A 59 -0.57 27.04 -11.62
N GLY A 60 -0.60 25.81 -11.08
CA GLY A 60 -0.12 24.63 -11.82
C GLY A 60 -0.93 24.39 -13.09
N THR A 61 -2.26 24.52 -13.01
CA THR A 61 -3.16 24.37 -14.15
C THR A 61 -2.94 25.49 -15.17
N TYR A 62 -2.86 26.73 -14.73
CA TYR A 62 -2.54 27.91 -15.56
C TYR A 62 -1.25 27.66 -16.36
N ASN A 63 -0.15 27.35 -15.71
CA ASN A 63 1.14 27.13 -16.36
C ASN A 63 1.10 25.96 -17.35
N HIS A 64 0.42 24.87 -17.01
CA HIS A 64 0.24 23.73 -17.91
C HIS A 64 -0.53 24.12 -19.18
N ARG A 65 -1.65 24.86 -19.04
CA ARG A 65 -2.43 25.33 -20.18
C ARG A 65 -1.61 26.27 -21.07
N LEU A 66 -0.91 27.24 -20.46
CA LEU A 66 -0.03 28.15 -21.19
C LEU A 66 1.06 27.40 -21.99
N ILE A 67 1.70 26.38 -21.40
CA ILE A 67 2.68 25.56 -22.10
C ILE A 67 2.06 24.79 -23.28
N ASP A 68 0.86 24.25 -23.10
CA ASP A 68 0.15 23.53 -24.14
C ASP A 68 -0.24 24.47 -25.29
N PHE A 69 -0.73 25.68 -25.00
CA PHE A 69 -1.05 26.72 -25.98
C PHE A 69 0.20 27.20 -26.72
N LEU A 70 1.28 27.48 -26.01
CA LEU A 70 2.55 27.88 -26.61
C LEU A 70 3.03 26.82 -27.61
N ARG A 71 2.92 25.55 -27.27
CA ARG A 71 3.33 24.43 -28.12
C ARG A 71 2.44 24.30 -29.36
N PHE A 72 1.13 24.44 -29.18
CA PHE A 72 0.17 24.35 -30.26
C PHE A 72 0.28 25.54 -31.24
N PHE A 73 0.30 26.79 -30.74
CA PHE A 73 0.39 27.97 -31.58
C PHE A 73 1.74 28.11 -32.29
N LYS A 74 2.83 27.69 -31.69
CA LYS A 74 4.12 27.56 -32.41
C LYS A 74 4.02 26.62 -33.60
N TRP A 75 3.32 25.50 -33.44
CA TRP A 75 3.10 24.58 -34.53
C TRP A 75 2.11 25.15 -35.55
N LEU A 76 1.03 25.78 -35.15
CA LEU A 76 0.01 26.31 -36.05
C LEU A 76 0.57 27.39 -36.96
N TYR A 77 1.35 28.32 -36.44
CA TYR A 77 1.88 29.45 -37.19
C TYR A 77 3.22 29.19 -37.88
N PHE A 78 3.99 28.22 -37.42
CA PHE A 78 5.34 27.97 -37.95
C PHE A 78 5.56 26.46 -38.21
N HIS A 79 4.56 25.81 -38.81
CA HIS A 79 4.61 24.35 -39.02
C HIS A 79 5.74 23.93 -39.98
N ASP A 80 6.13 24.77 -40.93
CA ASP A 80 7.23 24.52 -41.88
C ASP A 80 8.62 24.75 -41.28
N THR A 81 8.70 25.30 -40.07
CA THR A 81 9.97 25.55 -39.38
C THR A 81 10.27 24.37 -38.44
N GLU A 82 11.53 23.98 -38.35
CA GLU A 82 11.99 22.99 -37.38
C GLU A 82 11.54 23.35 -35.97
N SER A 83 11.02 22.35 -35.22
CA SER A 83 10.39 22.56 -33.90
C SER A 83 11.27 23.34 -32.91
N SER A 84 12.58 23.14 -32.95
CA SER A 84 13.57 23.81 -32.09
C SER A 84 13.74 25.30 -32.41
N LYS A 85 13.50 25.70 -33.69
CA LYS A 85 13.72 27.06 -34.22
C LYS A 85 12.44 27.89 -34.27
N ARG A 86 11.27 27.32 -33.95
CA ARG A 86 10.00 28.03 -33.97
C ARG A 86 9.97 29.16 -32.95
N ARG A 87 9.82 30.40 -33.43
CA ARG A 87 9.64 31.57 -32.55
C ARG A 87 8.28 31.54 -31.85
N LYS A 88 8.13 32.35 -30.82
CA LYS A 88 6.83 32.54 -30.17
C LYS A 88 5.91 33.37 -31.05
N PRO A 89 4.67 32.93 -31.36
CA PRO A 89 3.69 33.75 -32.05
C PRO A 89 3.07 34.75 -31.08
N GLU A 90 2.63 35.91 -31.62
CA GLU A 90 2.07 37.05 -30.87
C GLU A 90 0.91 36.63 -29.93
N VAL A 91 0.07 35.70 -30.39
CA VAL A 91 -1.06 35.17 -29.59
C VAL A 91 -0.70 34.60 -28.23
N VAL A 92 0.52 34.16 -28.04
CA VAL A 92 1.05 33.61 -26.75
C VAL A 92 2.33 34.30 -26.28
N ASP A 93 2.71 35.39 -26.93
CA ASP A 93 3.93 36.10 -26.53
C ASP A 93 3.69 36.96 -25.29
N ASN A 94 4.76 37.14 -24.51
CA ASN A 94 4.76 37.94 -23.29
C ASN A 94 3.67 37.57 -22.27
N ILE A 95 3.22 36.30 -22.25
CA ILE A 95 2.38 35.76 -21.18
C ILE A 95 3.30 35.07 -20.17
N PRO A 96 3.40 35.58 -18.92
CA PRO A 96 4.33 35.03 -17.93
C PRO A 96 3.80 33.74 -17.33
N THR A 97 4.71 32.81 -17.01
CA THR A 97 4.41 31.73 -16.10
C THR A 97 4.35 32.25 -14.66
N LEU A 98 3.43 31.76 -13.88
CA LEU A 98 3.24 32.16 -12.49
C LEU A 98 4.06 31.27 -11.55
N LYS A 99 4.59 31.84 -10.48
CA LYS A 99 5.30 31.11 -9.43
C LYS A 99 4.38 30.92 -8.25
N ARG A 100 4.26 29.66 -7.80
CA ARG A 100 3.57 29.33 -6.56
C ARG A 100 4.50 29.52 -5.37
N LYS A 101 4.00 30.12 -4.29
CA LYS A 101 4.76 30.35 -3.04
C LYS A 101 4.99 29.05 -2.28
N GLU A 102 3.96 28.20 -2.21
CA GLU A 102 3.97 26.96 -1.48
C GLU A 102 4.86 25.93 -2.15
N LYS A 103 5.74 25.29 -1.37
CA LYS A 103 6.67 24.28 -1.86
C LYS A 103 5.99 22.97 -2.26
N SER A 104 4.86 22.66 -1.63
CA SER A 104 4.06 21.45 -1.87
C SER A 104 2.58 21.75 -1.74
N ILE A 105 1.73 20.91 -2.36
CA ILE A 105 0.28 20.90 -2.17
C ILE A 105 -0.13 20.21 -0.86
N TYR A 106 0.77 19.42 -0.26
CA TYR A 106 0.59 18.75 1.01
C TYR A 106 1.39 19.46 2.09
N LYS A 107 0.81 19.55 3.28
CA LYS A 107 1.48 20.01 4.50
C LYS A 107 2.16 18.81 5.19
N PRO A 108 3.16 19.02 6.07
CA PRO A 108 3.72 17.94 6.88
C PRO A 108 2.67 17.18 7.70
N SER A 109 1.65 17.87 8.23
CA SER A 109 0.53 17.29 8.96
C SER A 109 -0.38 16.37 8.12
N ASP A 110 -0.34 16.47 6.79
CA ASP A 110 -1.10 15.60 5.90
C ASP A 110 -0.46 14.22 5.74
N LEU A 111 0.84 14.10 6.07
CA LEU A 111 1.53 12.81 6.01
C LEU A 111 0.97 11.87 7.08
N TRP A 112 0.85 10.61 6.69
CA TRP A 112 0.46 9.57 7.62
C TRP A 112 1.64 9.22 8.54
N THR A 113 1.35 8.87 9.79
CA THR A 113 2.33 8.34 10.73
C THR A 113 2.54 6.84 10.52
N SER A 114 3.59 6.27 11.12
CA SER A 114 3.83 4.82 11.10
C SER A 114 2.67 4.04 11.70
N GLU A 115 2.04 4.56 12.77
CA GLU A 115 0.87 3.94 13.39
C GLU A 115 -0.37 3.98 12.48
N GLU A 116 -0.61 5.09 11.78
CA GLU A 116 -1.69 5.19 10.81
C GLU A 116 -1.49 4.21 9.64
N HIS A 117 -0.24 3.99 9.19
CA HIS A 117 0.07 2.96 8.20
C HIS A 117 -0.16 1.55 8.76
N ARG A 118 0.21 1.28 10.01
CA ARG A 118 -0.07 0.02 10.71
C ARG A 118 -1.57 -0.25 10.75
N ILE A 119 -2.36 0.73 11.17
CA ILE A 119 -3.82 0.65 11.21
C ILE A 119 -4.40 0.35 9.82
N PHE A 120 -3.93 1.04 8.79
CA PHE A 120 -4.39 0.75 7.43
C PHE A 120 -4.08 -0.70 7.03
N LEU A 121 -2.86 -1.17 7.24
CA LEU A 121 -2.44 -2.55 6.93
C LEU A 121 -3.21 -3.60 7.75
N GLN A 122 -3.55 -3.31 8.99
CA GLN A 122 -4.32 -4.18 9.87
C GLN A 122 -5.78 -4.30 9.41
N TYR A 123 -6.40 -3.17 9.04
CA TYR A 123 -7.82 -3.09 8.73
C TYR A 123 -8.17 -3.06 7.24
N CYS A 124 -7.20 -3.29 6.34
CA CYS A 124 -7.45 -3.51 4.90
C CYS A 124 -8.31 -4.75 4.60
N GLY A 125 -8.74 -5.48 5.62
CA GLY A 125 -9.52 -6.70 5.48
C GLY A 125 -8.74 -7.83 4.79
N ASN A 126 -9.46 -8.74 4.15
CA ASN A 126 -8.88 -9.91 3.49
C ASN A 126 -8.29 -9.60 2.10
N ASN A 127 -8.24 -8.33 1.69
CA ASN A 127 -7.70 -7.98 0.38
C ASN A 127 -6.16 -7.92 0.42
N LYS A 128 -5.53 -9.08 0.25
CA LYS A 128 -4.07 -9.22 0.27
C LYS A 128 -3.36 -8.38 -0.80
N ARG A 129 -3.98 -8.18 -1.97
CA ARG A 129 -3.45 -7.32 -3.04
C ARG A 129 -3.33 -5.87 -2.59
N ASP A 130 -4.39 -5.30 -2.00
CA ASP A 130 -4.42 -3.90 -1.61
C ASP A 130 -3.47 -3.65 -0.44
N ARG A 131 -3.39 -4.62 0.49
CA ARG A 131 -2.41 -4.63 1.58
C ARG A 131 -0.98 -4.67 1.06
N CYS A 132 -0.69 -5.55 0.10
CA CYS A 132 0.61 -5.65 -0.56
C CYS A 132 0.97 -4.34 -1.28
N TYR A 133 0.02 -3.76 -2.03
CA TYR A 133 0.25 -2.47 -2.71
C TYR A 133 0.64 -1.38 -1.72
N HIS A 134 -0.10 -1.23 -0.63
CA HIS A 134 0.18 -0.22 0.39
C HIS A 134 1.55 -0.44 1.04
N ALA A 135 1.85 -1.66 1.48
CA ALA A 135 3.14 -2.00 2.06
C ALA A 135 4.31 -1.71 1.11
N MET A 136 4.19 -2.08 -0.17
CA MET A 136 5.20 -1.78 -1.17
C MET A 136 5.31 -0.28 -1.47
N ALA A 137 4.22 0.46 -1.46
CA ALA A 137 4.24 1.90 -1.71
C ALA A 137 5.06 2.67 -0.66
N ILE A 138 4.88 2.33 0.63
CA ILE A 138 5.60 2.94 1.74
C ILE A 138 7.04 2.41 1.88
N ASP A 139 7.31 1.18 1.49
CA ASP A 139 8.66 0.60 1.55
C ASP A 139 9.53 1.05 0.38
N SER A 140 9.02 1.00 -0.86
CA SER A 140 9.79 1.33 -2.07
C SER A 140 9.86 2.82 -2.41
N SER A 141 8.96 3.63 -1.91
CA SER A 141 8.78 5.05 -2.34
C SER A 141 8.51 5.21 -3.84
N CYS A 142 8.04 4.18 -4.54
CA CYS A 142 7.79 4.24 -5.97
C CYS A 142 6.60 5.14 -6.33
N ARG A 143 6.61 5.64 -7.57
CA ARG A 143 5.42 6.27 -8.13
C ARG A 143 4.36 5.21 -8.44
N VAL A 144 3.08 5.59 -8.37
CA VAL A 144 1.96 4.67 -8.65
C VAL A 144 2.17 3.90 -9.95
N HIS A 145 2.49 4.58 -11.04
CA HIS A 145 2.68 3.95 -12.34
C HIS A 145 3.94 3.08 -12.45
N GLU A 146 4.92 3.26 -11.58
CA GLU A 146 6.10 2.40 -11.46
C GLU A 146 5.70 1.09 -10.78
N LEU A 147 5.00 1.15 -9.64
CA LEU A 147 4.49 -0.02 -8.92
C LEU A 147 3.56 -0.87 -9.80
N LEU A 148 2.62 -0.23 -10.49
CA LEU A 148 1.63 -0.94 -11.32
C LEU A 148 2.25 -1.70 -12.50
N LYS A 149 3.44 -1.30 -12.95
CA LYS A 149 4.15 -1.99 -14.04
C LYS A 149 4.99 -3.17 -13.59
N ILE A 150 5.19 -3.36 -12.29
CA ILE A 150 5.97 -4.47 -11.74
C ILE A 150 5.30 -5.79 -12.13
N ARG A 151 6.12 -6.73 -12.59
CA ARG A 151 5.74 -8.11 -12.83
C ARG A 151 6.28 -9.00 -11.72
N ILE A 152 5.72 -10.18 -11.58
CA ILE A 152 6.17 -11.15 -10.55
C ILE A 152 7.67 -11.44 -10.68
N LYS A 153 8.18 -11.58 -11.89
CA LYS A 153 9.62 -11.81 -12.16
C LYS A 153 10.54 -10.66 -11.77
N ASP A 154 10.01 -9.46 -11.61
CA ASP A 154 10.82 -8.27 -11.28
C ASP A 154 11.18 -8.22 -9.78
N ILE A 155 10.67 -9.16 -8.98
CA ILE A 155 10.93 -9.28 -7.54
C ILE A 155 11.92 -10.41 -7.30
N LEU A 156 13.09 -10.08 -6.79
CA LEU A 156 14.17 -11.01 -6.52
C LEU A 156 14.41 -11.07 -5.01
N TYR A 157 14.12 -12.22 -4.39
CA TYR A 157 14.43 -12.45 -2.98
C TYR A 157 15.92 -12.69 -2.80
N LYS A 158 16.51 -12.06 -1.81
CA LYS A 158 17.92 -12.16 -1.45
C LYS A 158 18.12 -12.39 0.05
N THR A 159 19.28 -12.91 0.39
CA THR A 159 19.69 -13.11 1.78
C THR A 159 21.10 -12.56 1.98
N THR A 160 21.31 -11.80 3.05
CA THR A 160 22.61 -11.30 3.46
C THR A 160 22.78 -11.61 4.94
N GLY A 161 23.66 -12.58 5.27
CA GLY A 161 23.75 -13.16 6.61
C GLY A 161 22.41 -13.80 7.00
N SER A 162 21.87 -13.45 8.15
CA SER A 162 20.53 -13.88 8.61
C SER A 162 19.38 -13.01 8.05
N TYR A 163 19.68 -12.00 7.22
CA TYR A 163 18.69 -11.02 6.76
C TYR A 163 18.14 -11.38 5.38
N GLN A 164 16.83 -11.61 5.30
CA GLN A 164 16.11 -11.71 4.04
C GLN A 164 15.59 -10.33 3.64
N TYR A 165 15.79 -9.97 2.39
CA TYR A 165 15.24 -8.79 1.74
C TYR A 165 14.85 -9.14 0.29
N ALA A 166 14.18 -8.25 -0.40
CA ALA A 166 13.92 -8.42 -1.81
C ALA A 166 14.42 -7.20 -2.57
N GLU A 167 14.74 -7.38 -3.84
CA GLU A 167 15.00 -6.28 -4.76
C GLU A 167 13.92 -6.28 -5.83
N VAL A 168 13.42 -5.09 -6.15
CA VAL A 168 12.45 -4.91 -7.23
C VAL A 168 13.01 -4.02 -8.32
N LEU A 169 12.96 -4.50 -9.57
CA LEU A 169 13.30 -3.72 -10.75
C LEU A 169 12.11 -2.84 -11.14
N VAL A 170 12.30 -1.53 -11.10
CA VAL A 170 11.27 -0.57 -11.49
C VAL A 170 11.70 0.26 -12.68
N ASN A 171 10.74 0.54 -13.58
CA ASN A 171 10.94 1.34 -14.79
C ASN A 171 10.18 2.66 -14.67
N GLY A 172 10.90 3.75 -14.52
CA GLY A 172 10.38 5.10 -14.36
C GLY A 172 10.66 6.02 -15.56
N LYS A 173 10.26 7.28 -15.42
CA LYS A 173 10.52 8.32 -16.43
C LYS A 173 12.02 8.58 -16.68
N THR A 174 12.84 8.34 -15.69
CA THR A 174 14.29 8.61 -15.69
C THR A 174 15.13 7.35 -15.89
N GLY A 175 14.52 6.26 -16.36
CA GLY A 175 15.18 4.97 -16.57
C GLY A 175 14.77 3.90 -15.56
N SER A 176 15.47 2.77 -15.63
CA SER A 176 15.28 1.63 -14.72
C SER A 176 16.16 1.77 -13.49
N ARG A 177 15.69 1.27 -12.35
CA ARG A 177 16.46 1.18 -11.11
C ARG A 177 16.01 -0.01 -10.27
N VAL A 178 16.91 -0.51 -9.48
CA VAL A 178 16.63 -1.56 -8.48
C VAL A 178 16.38 -0.89 -7.14
N ILE A 179 15.31 -1.32 -6.46
CA ILE A 179 14.92 -0.80 -5.15
C ILE A 179 14.87 -1.96 -4.15
N PRO A 180 15.57 -1.88 -3.03
CA PRO A 180 15.46 -2.87 -1.97
C PRO A 180 14.13 -2.72 -1.21
N LEU A 181 13.52 -3.85 -0.88
CA LEU A 181 12.31 -3.99 -0.09
C LEU A 181 12.66 -4.72 1.21
N PHE A 182 12.20 -4.20 2.34
CA PHE A 182 12.46 -4.75 3.66
C PHE A 182 11.17 -5.09 4.41
N ASN A 183 10.30 -4.10 4.56
CA ASN A 183 9.09 -4.19 5.38
C ASN A 183 7.90 -4.81 4.62
N SER A 184 7.90 -4.73 3.31
CA SER A 184 6.81 -5.22 2.47
C SER A 184 6.89 -6.71 2.13
N ILE A 185 8.00 -7.40 2.43
CA ILE A 185 8.22 -8.81 2.07
C ILE A 185 7.09 -9.74 2.53
N PRO A 186 6.64 -9.71 3.79
CA PRO A 186 5.58 -10.60 4.25
C PRO A 186 4.26 -10.41 3.49
N TYR A 187 3.98 -9.17 3.12
CA TYR A 187 2.77 -8.81 2.37
C TYR A 187 2.86 -9.22 0.89
N VAL A 188 4.06 -9.15 0.31
CA VAL A 188 4.32 -9.62 -1.06
C VAL A 188 4.16 -11.12 -1.15
N LYS A 189 4.74 -11.88 -0.22
CA LYS A 189 4.60 -13.34 -0.15
C LYS A 189 3.14 -13.76 0.02
N ASP A 190 2.44 -13.18 0.99
CA ASP A 190 1.03 -13.43 1.26
C ASP A 190 0.12 -13.13 0.06
N TRP A 191 0.43 -12.09 -0.72
CA TRP A 191 -0.29 -11.77 -1.95
C TRP A 191 0.06 -12.73 -3.09
N LEU A 192 1.32 -13.13 -3.25
CA LEU A 192 1.73 -14.07 -4.30
C LEU A 192 1.09 -15.44 -4.12
N ASP A 193 0.87 -15.91 -2.89
CA ASP A 193 0.17 -17.15 -2.60
C ASP A 193 -1.30 -17.13 -3.09
N ASP A 194 -1.95 -15.96 -3.08
CA ASP A 194 -3.34 -15.77 -3.55
C ASP A 194 -3.42 -15.16 -4.96
N HIS A 195 -2.29 -14.94 -5.61
CA HIS A 195 -2.28 -14.24 -6.90
C HIS A 195 -2.94 -15.11 -8.00
N PRO A 196 -3.94 -14.57 -8.75
CA PRO A 196 -4.71 -15.37 -9.72
C PRO A 196 -3.87 -15.95 -10.87
N GLN A 197 -2.67 -15.42 -11.07
CA GLN A 197 -1.73 -15.87 -12.09
C GLN A 197 -0.33 -16.16 -11.49
N HIS A 198 -0.27 -16.70 -10.27
CA HIS A 198 0.97 -16.95 -9.53
C HIS A 198 2.02 -17.76 -10.34
N ALA A 199 1.58 -18.70 -11.16
CA ALA A 199 2.46 -19.52 -12.00
C ALA A 199 3.06 -18.75 -13.21
N ASN A 200 2.49 -17.61 -13.57
CA ASN A 200 2.97 -16.78 -14.68
C ASN A 200 3.89 -15.67 -14.18
N THR A 201 5.18 -15.86 -14.23
CA THR A 201 6.17 -14.87 -13.78
C THR A 201 6.11 -13.54 -14.56
N ASN A 202 5.54 -13.53 -15.77
CA ASN A 202 5.30 -12.32 -16.55
C ASN A 202 4.00 -11.59 -16.20
N ALA A 203 3.16 -12.13 -15.30
CA ALA A 203 1.95 -11.47 -14.84
C ALA A 203 2.28 -10.18 -14.08
N TYR A 204 1.38 -9.20 -14.19
CA TYR A 204 1.49 -7.96 -13.39
C TYR A 204 1.21 -8.27 -11.92
N LEU A 205 2.10 -7.82 -11.03
CA LEU A 205 1.94 -8.01 -9.58
C LEU A 205 0.61 -7.44 -9.08
N PHE A 206 0.23 -6.26 -9.56
CA PHE A 206 -1.03 -5.61 -9.20
C PHE A 206 -2.03 -5.69 -10.34
N CYS A 207 -2.88 -6.69 -10.29
CA CYS A 207 -3.86 -6.99 -11.34
C CYS A 207 -5.31 -6.94 -10.82
N GLY A 208 -6.26 -6.91 -11.75
CA GLY A 208 -7.68 -7.05 -11.48
C GLY A 208 -8.03 -8.43 -10.95
N LEU A 209 -9.06 -8.52 -10.08
CA LEU A 209 -9.48 -9.76 -9.40
C LEU A 209 -10.84 -10.29 -9.88
N LYS A 210 -11.59 -9.50 -10.64
CA LYS A 210 -12.95 -9.86 -11.10
C LYS A 210 -13.02 -9.82 -12.63
N LYS A 211 -13.85 -8.98 -13.20
CA LYS A 211 -14.03 -8.84 -14.66
C LYS A 211 -12.74 -8.60 -15.44
N ASN A 212 -11.71 -8.03 -14.81
CA ASN A 212 -10.41 -7.72 -15.39
C ASN A 212 -9.27 -8.58 -14.81
N ILE A 213 -9.54 -9.84 -14.50
CA ILE A 213 -8.54 -10.77 -13.93
C ILE A 213 -7.25 -10.74 -14.74
N GLY A 214 -6.10 -10.61 -14.05
CA GLY A 214 -4.77 -10.60 -14.64
C GLY A 214 -4.39 -9.34 -15.41
N ARG A 215 -5.32 -8.42 -15.70
CA ARG A 215 -4.99 -7.13 -16.33
C ARG A 215 -4.38 -6.18 -15.32
N MET A 216 -3.35 -5.44 -15.73
CA MET A 216 -2.73 -4.40 -14.92
C MET A 216 -3.78 -3.41 -14.39
N LEU A 217 -3.72 -3.08 -13.10
CA LEU A 217 -4.55 -2.03 -12.52
C LEU A 217 -4.19 -0.66 -13.11
N THR A 218 -5.17 0.22 -13.18
CA THR A 218 -4.95 1.61 -13.55
C THR A 218 -4.66 2.46 -12.30
N ARG A 219 -4.03 3.63 -12.50
CA ARG A 219 -3.84 4.58 -11.39
C ARG A 219 -5.17 5.03 -10.77
N TYR A 220 -6.23 5.12 -11.58
CA TYR A 220 -7.57 5.49 -11.11
C TYR A 220 -8.15 4.40 -10.21
N ALA A 221 -8.00 3.13 -10.59
CA ALA A 221 -8.44 2.02 -9.75
C ALA A 221 -7.76 2.02 -8.38
N ILE A 222 -6.47 2.35 -8.30
CA ILE A 222 -5.78 2.49 -7.01
C ILE A 222 -6.32 3.68 -6.22
N TYR A 223 -6.57 4.81 -6.88
CA TYR A 223 -7.18 5.96 -6.23
C TYR A 223 -8.56 5.61 -5.66
N ASP A 224 -9.42 4.95 -6.45
CA ASP A 224 -10.76 4.51 -6.05
C ASP A 224 -10.70 3.53 -4.86
N ILE A 225 -9.68 2.65 -4.82
CA ILE A 225 -9.44 1.76 -3.68
C ILE A 225 -9.20 2.57 -2.40
N TYR A 226 -8.32 3.58 -2.42
CA TYR A 226 -8.07 4.43 -1.25
C TYR A 226 -9.32 5.21 -0.83
N GLN A 227 -10.10 5.73 -1.78
CA GLN A 227 -11.36 6.41 -1.49
C GLN A 227 -12.38 5.44 -0.88
N HIS A 228 -12.47 4.21 -1.40
CA HIS A 228 -13.34 3.19 -0.81
C HIS A 228 -13.01 2.90 0.66
N TYR A 229 -11.71 2.81 1.01
CA TYR A 229 -11.31 2.66 2.39
C TYR A 229 -11.72 3.88 3.23
N LYS A 230 -11.45 5.09 2.75
CA LYS A 230 -11.81 6.33 3.45
C LYS A 230 -13.31 6.48 3.69
N GLU A 231 -14.11 6.22 2.65
CA GLU A 231 -15.53 6.53 2.67
C GLU A 231 -16.41 5.39 3.20
N LYS A 232 -15.96 4.14 3.09
CA LYS A 232 -16.81 2.97 3.38
C LYS A 232 -16.25 2.08 4.48
N VAL A 233 -14.96 1.75 4.44
CA VAL A 233 -14.38 0.76 5.36
C VAL A 233 -14.10 1.38 6.74
N PHE A 234 -13.28 2.42 6.77
CA PHE A 234 -12.83 3.04 8.03
C PHE A 234 -13.97 3.67 8.85
N PRO A 235 -14.97 4.34 8.27
CA PRO A 235 -16.11 4.83 9.05
C PRO A 235 -16.92 3.71 9.73
N ARG A 236 -16.99 2.51 9.13
CA ARG A 236 -17.64 1.36 9.77
C ARG A 236 -16.87 0.83 10.97
N LEU A 237 -15.51 0.84 10.89
CA LEU A 237 -14.66 0.41 12.00
C LEU A 237 -14.83 1.28 13.26
N LEU A 238 -15.14 2.55 13.11
CA LEU A 238 -15.44 3.44 14.25
C LEU A 238 -16.68 2.98 15.05
N GLN A 239 -17.62 2.33 14.37
CA GLN A 239 -18.86 1.82 14.97
C GLN A 239 -18.76 0.36 15.42
N ASP A 240 -17.72 -0.37 15.00
CA ASP A 240 -17.54 -1.79 15.34
C ASP A 240 -17.08 -1.94 16.80
N PRO A 241 -17.84 -2.64 17.66
CA PRO A 241 -17.46 -2.85 19.07
C PRO A 241 -16.18 -3.67 19.25
N ASN A 242 -15.80 -4.48 18.25
CA ASN A 242 -14.60 -5.33 18.31
C ASN A 242 -13.30 -4.56 18.00
N VAL A 243 -13.38 -3.31 17.54
CA VAL A 243 -12.21 -2.47 17.28
C VAL A 243 -11.81 -1.77 18.56
N PRO A 244 -10.55 -1.90 19.03
CA PRO A 244 -10.06 -1.23 20.22
C PRO A 244 -10.23 0.29 20.16
N SER A 245 -10.50 0.93 21.31
CA SER A 245 -10.67 2.39 21.40
C SER A 245 -9.45 3.16 20.91
N ALA A 246 -8.23 2.69 21.24
CA ALA A 246 -6.99 3.29 20.78
C ALA A 246 -6.87 3.27 19.24
N ASP A 247 -7.28 2.19 18.57
CA ASP A 247 -7.28 2.11 17.11
C ASP A 247 -8.35 3.06 16.52
N LYS A 248 -9.52 3.21 17.16
CA LYS A 248 -10.56 4.15 16.73
C LYS A 248 -10.10 5.61 16.78
N GLU A 249 -9.32 5.98 17.79
CA GLU A 249 -8.73 7.34 17.89
C GLU A 249 -7.79 7.60 16.69
N ILE A 250 -6.91 6.66 16.38
CA ILE A 250 -6.00 6.77 15.22
C ILE A 250 -6.80 6.83 13.91
N ILE A 251 -7.84 5.99 13.76
CA ILE A 251 -8.72 6.01 12.58
C ILE A 251 -9.40 7.37 12.43
N SER A 252 -9.87 7.97 13.50
CA SER A 252 -10.53 9.28 13.49
C SER A 252 -9.60 10.39 12.99
N ILE A 253 -8.35 10.40 13.42
CA ILE A 253 -7.31 11.32 12.95
C ILE A 253 -6.98 11.05 11.48
N LEU A 254 -6.79 9.78 11.13
CA LEU A 254 -6.45 9.35 9.78
C LEU A 254 -7.52 9.76 8.76
N LEU A 255 -8.80 9.68 9.09
CA LEU A 255 -9.90 10.05 8.20
C LEU A 255 -9.91 11.55 7.83
N GLN A 256 -9.28 12.42 8.63
CA GLN A 256 -9.13 13.84 8.30
C GLN A 256 -8.03 14.11 7.30
N LYS A 257 -7.12 13.14 7.07
CA LYS A 257 -5.98 13.28 6.17
C LYS A 257 -6.32 12.89 4.72
N PRO A 258 -5.48 13.27 3.75
CA PRO A 258 -5.64 12.84 2.37
C PRO A 258 -5.46 11.31 2.22
N PHE A 259 -6.43 10.64 1.58
CA PHE A 259 -6.37 9.22 1.22
C PHE A 259 -6.09 9.08 -0.28
N ASN A 260 -4.84 9.00 -0.64
CA ASN A 260 -4.46 8.76 -2.02
C ASN A 260 -3.07 8.10 -2.11
N PRO A 261 -2.78 7.39 -3.18
CA PRO A 261 -1.51 6.66 -3.30
C PRO A 261 -0.29 7.58 -3.40
N TYR A 262 -0.46 8.87 -3.66
CA TYR A 262 0.65 9.79 -3.79
C TYR A 262 1.19 10.24 -2.42
N ILE A 263 0.30 10.38 -1.42
CA ILE A 263 0.71 10.73 -0.05
C ILE A 263 1.61 9.66 0.56
N GLN A 264 1.43 8.37 0.19
CA GLN A 264 2.26 7.27 0.65
C GLN A 264 3.70 7.43 0.19
N ARG A 265 3.91 7.91 -1.04
CA ARG A 265 5.24 8.22 -1.54
C ARG A 265 5.87 9.41 -0.80
N HIS A 266 5.08 10.42 -0.45
CA HIS A 266 5.58 11.56 0.35
C HIS A 266 6.06 11.09 1.72
N TYR A 267 5.27 10.30 2.43
CA TYR A 267 5.68 9.67 3.69
C TYR A 267 6.99 8.87 3.51
N ALA A 268 7.01 7.93 2.59
CA ALA A 268 8.14 7.04 2.37
C ALA A 268 9.45 7.79 2.03
N LEU A 269 9.37 8.86 1.24
CA LEU A 269 10.53 9.69 0.90
C LEU A 269 10.97 10.56 2.07
N SER A 270 10.03 11.07 2.89
CA SER A 270 10.35 11.82 4.11
C SER A 270 11.09 10.94 5.13
N GLU A 271 10.63 9.71 5.35
CA GLU A 271 11.34 8.77 6.22
C GLU A 271 12.74 8.42 5.70
N LYS A 272 12.87 8.20 4.38
CA LYS A 272 14.16 7.92 3.77
C LYS A 272 15.10 9.11 3.74
N ALA A 273 14.57 10.33 3.67
CA ALA A 273 15.38 11.56 3.75
C ALA A 273 16.08 11.71 5.10
N LYS A 274 15.54 11.15 6.18
CA LYS A 274 16.15 11.15 7.52
C LYS A 274 17.42 10.28 7.62
N ILE A 275 17.56 9.27 6.75
CA ILE A 275 18.62 8.25 6.86
C ILE A 275 19.55 8.21 5.63
N LEU A 276 19.09 8.67 4.46
CA LEU A 276 19.86 8.59 3.21
C LEU A 276 20.51 9.92 2.88
N LYS A 277 21.76 9.88 2.43
CA LYS A 277 22.43 11.03 1.82
C LYS A 277 21.66 11.47 0.56
N GLU A 278 21.65 12.76 0.25
CA GLU A 278 20.88 13.32 -0.88
C GLU A 278 21.11 12.59 -2.21
N SER A 279 22.36 12.23 -2.53
CA SER A 279 22.69 11.52 -3.78
C SER A 279 22.02 10.15 -3.85
N VAL A 280 21.99 9.41 -2.73
CA VAL A 280 21.37 8.09 -2.63
C VAL A 280 19.83 8.23 -2.67
N LEU A 281 19.28 9.21 -1.94
CA LEU A 281 17.83 9.52 -1.96
C LEU A 281 17.38 9.89 -3.38
N ARG A 282 18.18 10.66 -4.11
CA ARG A 282 17.93 11.05 -5.50
C ARG A 282 17.85 9.84 -6.43
N ALA A 283 18.82 8.95 -6.34
CA ALA A 283 18.85 7.70 -7.10
C ALA A 283 17.66 6.79 -6.74
N HIS A 284 17.41 6.60 -5.44
CA HIS A 284 16.29 5.79 -4.93
C HIS A 284 14.93 6.31 -5.44
N ALA A 285 14.68 7.61 -5.34
CA ALA A 285 13.44 8.24 -5.77
C ALA A 285 13.26 8.31 -7.29
N GLY A 286 14.32 8.06 -8.07
CA GLY A 286 14.35 8.23 -9.52
C GLY A 286 14.15 9.70 -9.92
N TRP A 287 14.96 10.60 -9.34
CA TRP A 287 15.01 12.01 -9.73
C TRP A 287 16.22 12.29 -10.62
N GLY A 288 16.04 13.14 -11.63
CA GLY A 288 17.16 13.62 -12.45
C GLY A 288 18.13 14.50 -11.64
N MET A 289 19.35 14.64 -12.12
CA MET A 289 20.42 15.41 -11.46
C MET A 289 20.00 16.85 -11.12
N ASN A 290 19.29 17.53 -12.01
CA ASN A 290 18.87 18.93 -11.84
C ASN A 290 17.50 19.07 -11.12
N SER A 291 16.94 17.97 -10.56
CA SER A 291 15.67 18.02 -9.84
C SER A 291 15.82 18.75 -8.50
N ARG A 292 14.91 19.67 -8.21
CA ARG A 292 14.81 20.34 -6.90
C ARG A 292 14.01 19.54 -5.87
N MET A 293 13.50 18.37 -6.25
CA MET A 293 12.67 17.56 -5.36
C MET A 293 13.36 17.11 -4.06
N PRO A 294 14.68 16.77 -4.01
CA PRO A 294 15.31 16.45 -2.74
C PRO A 294 15.13 17.52 -1.68
N GLN A 295 15.24 18.80 -2.05
CA GLN A 295 15.08 19.93 -1.12
C GLN A 295 13.68 19.97 -0.48
N VAL A 296 12.64 19.47 -1.17
CA VAL A 296 11.30 19.41 -0.62
C VAL A 296 11.25 18.42 0.56
N TYR A 297 11.92 17.28 0.46
CA TYR A 297 11.89 16.26 1.51
C TYR A 297 12.91 16.53 2.63
N LEU A 298 14.07 17.09 2.29
CA LEU A 298 15.09 17.44 3.28
C LEU A 298 14.70 18.66 4.13
N HIS A 299 13.98 19.63 3.56
CA HIS A 299 13.73 20.91 4.24
C HIS A 299 12.25 21.21 4.53
N TYR A 300 11.31 20.66 3.78
CA TYR A 300 9.91 20.96 3.97
C TYR A 300 9.16 19.88 4.76
N PHE A 301 9.37 18.61 4.42
CA PHE A 301 8.77 17.48 5.13
C PHE A 301 9.64 16.93 6.25
N GLY A 302 10.95 17.18 6.18
CA GLY A 302 11.87 16.82 7.25
C GLY A 302 11.76 17.82 8.42
N ASN A 303 11.42 17.33 9.58
CA ASN A 303 11.40 18.10 10.84
C ASN A 303 12.79 18.12 11.49
N GLU A 304 13.87 17.96 10.69
CA GLU A 304 15.24 17.76 11.20
C GLU A 304 15.68 18.88 12.14
N SER A 305 15.31 20.14 11.85
CA SER A 305 15.69 21.25 12.72
C SER A 305 15.03 21.20 14.09
N SER A 306 13.73 20.90 14.15
CA SER A 306 12.99 20.82 15.42
C SER A 306 13.38 19.58 16.21
N GLU A 307 13.47 18.42 15.58
CA GLU A 307 13.88 17.17 16.23
C GLU A 307 15.33 17.22 16.68
N SER A 308 16.24 17.75 15.85
CA SER A 308 17.65 17.93 16.24
C SER A 308 17.84 18.92 17.38
N LEU A 309 17.00 19.96 17.47
CA LEU A 309 16.97 20.85 18.60
C LEU A 309 16.46 20.14 19.86
N LEU A 310 15.36 19.38 19.77
CA LEU A 310 14.83 18.61 20.90
C LEU A 310 15.84 17.56 21.40
N GLU A 311 16.61 16.93 20.50
CA GLU A 311 17.73 16.05 20.86
C GLU A 311 18.86 16.81 21.55
N ALA A 312 19.28 17.93 20.97
CA ALA A 312 20.35 18.76 21.54
C ALA A 312 20.01 19.30 22.93
N TYR A 313 18.72 19.58 23.17
CA TYR A 313 18.21 19.97 24.48
C TYR A 313 17.86 18.80 25.42
N GLY A 314 18.10 17.54 24.97
CA GLY A 314 17.84 16.35 25.78
C GLY A 314 16.35 16.05 26.07
N ILE A 315 15.44 16.66 25.32
CA ILE A 315 14.00 16.50 25.49
C ILE A 315 13.54 15.16 24.92
N ILE A 316 14.16 14.69 23.84
CA ILE A 316 13.94 13.38 23.22
C ILE A 316 15.25 12.64 23.04
N THR A 317 15.23 11.31 23.16
CA THR A 317 16.38 10.44 22.88
C THR A 317 16.20 9.77 21.49
N LYS A 318 17.32 9.40 20.85
CA LYS A 318 17.29 8.71 19.55
C LYS A 318 16.49 7.40 19.57
N ASP A 319 16.48 6.71 20.71
CA ASP A 319 15.78 5.42 20.87
C ASP A 319 14.24 5.55 20.94
N GLN A 320 13.72 6.72 21.24
CA GLN A 320 12.27 7.00 21.25
C GLN A 320 11.72 7.28 19.82
N LYS A 321 12.59 7.40 18.81
CA LYS A 321 12.20 7.76 17.44
C LYS A 321 11.67 6.64 16.58
N LEU A 322 11.86 5.38 16.96
CA LEU A 322 11.55 4.23 16.14
C LEU A 322 10.65 3.23 16.87
N THR A 323 9.40 3.63 17.10
CA THR A 323 8.36 2.61 17.10
C THR A 323 8.29 2.07 15.68
N ASP A 324 9.04 1.02 15.43
CA ASP A 324 9.13 0.33 14.14
C ASP A 324 7.84 -0.48 13.90
N ALA A 325 6.69 0.23 13.97
CA ALA A 325 5.35 -0.33 13.85
C ALA A 325 5.16 -1.13 12.56
N LEU A 326 6.01 -0.87 11.57
CA LEU A 326 5.97 -1.52 10.26
C LEU A 326 7.07 -2.58 10.09
N LYS A 327 7.98 -2.73 11.05
CA LYS A 327 9.10 -3.67 10.94
C LYS A 327 8.62 -5.11 11.05
N PRO A 328 9.01 -5.99 10.10
CA PRO A 328 8.66 -7.38 10.17
C PRO A 328 9.21 -8.06 11.42
N LYS A 329 8.40 -8.87 12.09
CA LYS A 329 8.86 -9.80 13.13
C LYS A 329 9.64 -10.94 12.50
N ARG A 330 10.87 -11.16 12.92
CA ARG A 330 11.66 -12.30 12.46
C ARG A 330 11.37 -13.51 13.31
N CYS A 331 11.18 -14.64 12.65
CA CYS A 331 11.06 -15.91 13.35
C CYS A 331 12.41 -16.29 13.96
N PRO A 332 12.50 -16.55 15.28
CA PRO A 332 13.76 -16.95 15.90
C PRO A 332 14.24 -18.34 15.44
N ASN A 333 13.34 -19.18 14.94
CA ASN A 333 13.68 -20.52 14.46
C ASN A 333 14.21 -20.56 13.02
N CYS A 334 13.51 -19.85 12.07
CA CYS A 334 13.84 -19.96 10.65
C CYS A 334 14.17 -18.62 9.98
N SER A 335 14.27 -17.54 10.75
CA SER A 335 14.58 -16.18 10.31
C SER A 335 13.60 -15.59 9.27
N GLU A 336 12.47 -16.26 9.02
CA GLU A 336 11.44 -15.77 8.09
C GLU A 336 10.86 -14.43 8.58
N PRO A 337 10.82 -13.39 7.71
CA PRO A 337 10.14 -12.14 8.03
C PRO A 337 8.62 -12.32 8.02
N ASN A 338 7.98 -11.99 9.13
CA ASN A 338 6.53 -12.06 9.32
C ASN A 338 5.96 -10.66 9.53
N LYS A 339 4.65 -10.48 9.28
CA LYS A 339 3.96 -9.22 9.54
C LYS A 339 4.08 -8.82 11.01
N PRO A 340 4.11 -7.53 11.36
CA PRO A 340 4.23 -7.08 12.75
C PRO A 340 3.18 -7.70 13.69
N GLU A 341 1.98 -7.90 13.20
CA GLU A 341 0.83 -8.46 13.92
C GLU A 341 0.78 -10.00 13.93
N SER A 342 1.69 -10.69 13.23
CA SER A 342 1.65 -12.15 13.12
C SER A 342 1.79 -12.85 14.47
N LYS A 343 0.85 -13.75 14.77
CA LYS A 343 0.85 -14.63 15.94
C LYS A 343 1.76 -15.84 15.73
N PHE A 344 1.82 -16.34 14.49
CA PHE A 344 2.62 -17.53 14.10
C PHE A 344 3.49 -17.21 12.88
N CYS A 345 4.62 -17.91 12.80
CA CYS A 345 5.49 -17.83 11.63
C CYS A 345 4.80 -18.44 10.40
N ALA A 346 4.77 -17.68 9.29
CA ALA A 346 4.17 -18.14 8.05
C ALA A 346 4.84 -19.39 7.47
N LYS A 347 6.17 -19.56 7.71
CA LYS A 347 6.94 -20.67 7.17
C LYS A 347 6.97 -21.91 8.08
N CYS A 348 7.35 -21.76 9.35
CA CYS A 348 7.58 -22.90 10.25
C CYS A 348 6.52 -23.03 11.35
N ARG A 349 5.52 -22.17 11.37
CA ARG A 349 4.42 -22.16 12.34
C ARG A 349 4.83 -21.90 13.80
N MET A 350 6.08 -21.51 14.06
CA MET A 350 6.51 -21.14 15.40
C MET A 350 5.68 -19.97 15.93
N VAL A 351 5.34 -20.02 17.20
CA VAL A 351 4.63 -18.95 17.92
C VAL A 351 5.50 -17.69 18.01
N LEU A 352 4.95 -16.54 17.64
CA LEU A 352 5.65 -15.25 17.59
C LEU A 352 5.12 -14.21 18.58
N SER A 353 4.03 -14.52 19.31
CA SER A 353 3.47 -13.61 20.31
C SER A 353 3.07 -14.37 21.56
N TYR A 354 3.11 -13.69 22.72
CA TYR A 354 2.72 -14.27 24.00
C TYR A 354 1.25 -14.72 24.02
N ASP A 355 0.35 -13.91 23.46
CA ASP A 355 -1.08 -14.22 23.39
C ASP A 355 -1.34 -15.51 22.60
N ALA A 356 -0.65 -15.69 21.47
CA ALA A 356 -0.76 -16.90 20.67
C ALA A 356 -0.18 -18.13 21.40
N TYR A 357 0.83 -17.93 22.23
CA TYR A 357 1.34 -19.01 23.10
C TYR A 357 0.29 -19.41 24.12
N ALA A 358 -0.30 -18.46 24.82
CA ALA A 358 -1.38 -18.71 25.79
C ALA A 358 -2.58 -19.42 25.16
N GLU A 359 -3.07 -18.91 24.01
CA GLU A 359 -4.15 -19.55 23.24
C GLU A 359 -3.81 -21.00 22.84
N THR A 360 -2.56 -21.25 22.42
CA THR A 360 -2.12 -22.60 22.01
C THR A 360 -2.04 -23.56 23.21
N VAL A 361 -1.58 -23.08 24.36
CA VAL A 361 -1.53 -23.89 25.59
C VAL A 361 -2.93 -24.23 26.07
N GLU A 362 -3.86 -23.28 26.05
CA GLU A 362 -5.25 -23.46 26.46
C GLU A 362 -6.00 -24.40 25.51
N ALA A 363 -5.80 -24.26 24.20
CA ALA A 363 -6.36 -25.18 23.20
C ALA A 363 -5.85 -26.62 23.39
N LYS A 364 -4.56 -26.82 23.61
CA LYS A 364 -3.98 -28.14 23.89
C LYS A 364 -4.54 -28.74 25.18
N LYS A 365 -4.70 -27.93 26.24
CA LYS A 365 -5.29 -28.40 27.50
C LYS A 365 -6.73 -28.89 27.29
N SER A 366 -7.55 -28.12 26.56
CA SER A 366 -8.91 -28.52 26.20
C SER A 366 -8.94 -29.78 25.34
N GLU A 367 -8.02 -29.96 24.41
CA GLU A 367 -7.91 -31.16 23.58
C GLU A 367 -7.55 -32.41 24.40
N VAL A 368 -6.60 -32.27 25.34
CA VAL A 368 -6.23 -33.34 26.28
C VAL A 368 -7.42 -33.72 27.17
N GLU A 369 -8.14 -32.77 27.71
CA GLU A 369 -9.34 -33.00 28.51
C GLU A 369 -10.42 -33.78 27.73
N LYS A 370 -10.66 -33.40 26.47
CA LYS A 370 -11.61 -34.13 25.60
C LYS A 370 -11.14 -35.55 25.30
N LEU A 371 -9.85 -35.76 25.07
CA LEU A 371 -9.29 -37.12 24.87
C LEU A 371 -9.40 -37.98 26.13
N GLN A 372 -9.15 -37.41 27.29
CA GLN A 372 -9.34 -38.11 28.56
C GLN A 372 -10.80 -38.52 28.80
N GLN A 373 -11.76 -37.62 28.57
CA GLN A 373 -13.18 -37.91 28.68
C GLN A 373 -13.62 -39.03 27.72
N LYS A 374 -13.15 -38.95 26.47
CA LYS A 374 -13.44 -40.01 25.49
C LYS A 374 -12.82 -41.36 25.92
N TYR A 375 -11.60 -41.39 26.40
CA TYR A 375 -10.96 -42.59 26.89
C TYR A 375 -11.70 -43.21 28.09
N GLU A 376 -12.16 -42.37 29.04
CA GLU A 376 -13.00 -42.83 30.15
C GLU A 376 -14.34 -43.42 29.69
N GLN A 377 -14.98 -42.81 28.70
CA GLN A 377 -16.24 -43.33 28.11
C GLN A 377 -16.01 -44.69 27.44
N ASP A 378 -14.97 -44.80 26.61
CA ASP A 378 -14.64 -46.04 25.91
C ASP A 378 -14.28 -47.16 26.91
N MET A 379 -13.54 -46.83 27.98
CA MET A 379 -13.22 -47.78 29.05
C MET A 379 -14.47 -48.25 29.84
N ASN A 380 -15.41 -47.37 30.08
CA ASN A 380 -16.65 -47.75 30.76
C ASN A 380 -17.52 -48.64 29.87
N VAL A 381 -17.63 -48.34 28.57
CA VAL A 381 -18.33 -49.22 27.62
C VAL A 381 -17.70 -50.63 27.61
N MET A 382 -16.39 -50.68 27.48
CA MET A 382 -15.66 -51.96 27.47
C MET A 382 -15.81 -52.75 28.78
N ARG A 383 -15.88 -52.06 29.94
CA ARG A 383 -16.19 -52.72 31.22
C ARG A 383 -17.58 -53.32 31.29
N GLU A 384 -18.59 -52.62 30.78
CA GLU A 384 -19.95 -53.13 30.74
C GLU A 384 -20.08 -54.31 29.76
N GLU A 385 -19.47 -54.24 28.59
CA GLU A 385 -19.42 -55.33 27.62
C GLU A 385 -18.74 -56.59 28.25
N MET A 386 -17.61 -56.42 28.93
CA MET A 386 -16.93 -57.51 29.60
C MET A 386 -17.74 -58.11 30.73
N LYS A 387 -18.50 -57.29 31.50
CA LYS A 387 -19.42 -57.81 32.54
C LYS A 387 -20.56 -58.65 31.93
N GLU A 388 -21.12 -58.17 30.83
CA GLU A 388 -22.20 -58.86 30.10
C GLU A 388 -21.72 -60.20 29.53
N GLU A 389 -20.53 -60.20 28.94
CA GLU A 389 -19.91 -61.40 28.39
C GLU A 389 -19.57 -62.42 29.52
N MET A 390 -19.07 -61.96 30.66
CA MET A 390 -18.82 -62.80 31.83
C MET A 390 -20.13 -63.39 32.41
N LYS A 391 -21.21 -62.58 32.49
CA LYS A 391 -22.53 -63.08 32.89
C LYS A 391 -23.03 -64.18 31.94
N ASN A 392 -22.86 -63.97 30.65
CA ASN A 392 -23.28 -64.92 29.62
C ASN A 392 -22.47 -66.25 29.72
N GLN A 393 -21.17 -66.14 29.93
CA GLN A 393 -20.30 -67.29 30.13
C GLN A 393 -20.65 -68.08 31.42
N ILE A 394 -20.89 -67.38 32.54
CA ILE A 394 -21.36 -67.99 33.80
C ILE A 394 -22.73 -68.64 33.58
N GLY A 395 -23.68 -68.01 32.93
CA GLY A 395 -24.98 -68.56 32.59
C GLY A 395 -24.86 -69.86 31.76
N GLN A 396 -23.99 -69.89 30.78
CA GLN A 396 -23.71 -71.08 29.97
C GLN A 396 -23.11 -72.22 30.81
N LEU A 397 -22.16 -71.87 31.74
CA LEU A 397 -21.57 -72.87 32.64
C LEU A 397 -22.61 -73.46 33.61
N ILE A 398 -23.43 -72.64 34.23
CA ILE A 398 -24.51 -73.08 35.12
C ILE A 398 -25.50 -73.97 34.35
N GLY A 399 -25.90 -73.61 33.11
CA GLY A 399 -26.81 -74.40 32.27
C GLY A 399 -26.24 -75.78 31.85
N ARG A 400 -24.89 -75.97 31.93
CA ARG A 400 -24.21 -77.26 31.66
C ARG A 400 -24.09 -78.15 32.92
N LEU A 401 -24.28 -77.61 34.11
CA LEU A 401 -24.26 -78.40 35.36
C LEU A 401 -25.53 -79.19 35.49
N LYS A 402 -25.44 -80.47 35.89
CA LYS A 402 -26.59 -81.30 36.15
C LYS A 402 -27.46 -80.72 37.28
N PRO A 403 -28.82 -80.81 37.23
CA PRO A 403 -29.74 -80.19 38.20
C PRO A 403 -29.47 -80.61 39.67
N GLU A 404 -28.88 -81.77 39.88
CA GLU A 404 -28.50 -82.27 41.19
C GLU A 404 -27.38 -81.49 41.87
N ILE A 405 -26.37 -81.02 41.13
CA ILE A 405 -25.20 -80.24 41.66
C ILE A 405 -25.66 -78.81 42.01
N VAL A 406 -26.61 -78.24 41.29
CA VAL A 406 -27.07 -76.85 41.54
C VAL A 406 -27.92 -76.78 42.82
N LYS A 407 -28.62 -77.86 43.19
CA LYS A 407 -29.42 -77.95 44.46
C LYS A 407 -28.49 -78.04 45.68
N GLU A 408 -27.34 -78.75 45.58
CA GLU A 408 -26.44 -78.96 46.68
C GLU A 408 -25.59 -77.70 46.99
N ALA A 409 -25.38 -76.84 46.03
CA ALA A 409 -24.66 -75.57 46.20
C ALA A 409 -25.51 -74.41 46.71
N LEU A 410 -26.84 -74.53 46.70
CA LEU A 410 -27.84 -73.52 47.13
C LEU A 410 -28.51 -73.89 48.47
N SER A 411 -28.17 -75.03 49.06
CA SER A 411 -28.54 -75.48 50.41
C SER A 411 -27.40 -75.17 51.38
#